data_20a739bc71ae1b3b550c46d6def43fcf
#
_entry.id   20a739bc71ae1b3b550c46d6def43fcf
#
_cell.length_a   1.000
_cell.length_b   1.000
_cell.length_c   1.000
_cell.angle_alpha   90.00
_cell.angle_beta   90.00
_cell.angle_gamma   90.00
#
_symmetry.space_group_name_H-M   'P 1'
#
loop_
_entity.id
_entity.type
_entity.pdbx_description
1 polymer ?
#
loop_
_entity_poly.entity_id
_entity_poly.type
_entity_poly.pdbx_seq_one_letter_code
_entity_poly.pdbx_strand_id
1 'polypeptide(L)'
;MKTKLHTLALLVGALALTACSTYQTPIVRDAVPKDHGLIGAGEGPAWHDGSLYFVDGERINRMDARGRTTAFRETPSNGLLFDRDGRLLACEHKARRVTRTEKDGSITVLADHFQGNRFNSPNDLCADSQGRIYFTDPRYGPRVGMEIRDEKGRIVEGVYRITEKAHAKSRVELLLGPDEVNRPNGILVTPDNHFLYVADNNNNNHDAARKLLRFTLNADGSVRPGSRRVIFDWRDSRGPDGLKMDGAGRLYVCAGRNEPNEYETTRFKAGCYVLSPGGRLIDFIATTPDEATNCALGGVDKRTLYITSGKHLWSLSLK
;
A
#
# COMPACT_ATOMS: atom_id res chain seq x y z
N MET A 1 -19.21 0.80 -74.02
CA MET A 1 -18.20 0.06 -73.24
C MET A 1 -18.02 0.77 -71.91
N LYS A 2 -18.50 0.17 -70.83
CA LYS A 2 -18.38 0.71 -69.44
C LYS A 2 -17.48 -0.23 -68.66
N THR A 3 -16.28 0.24 -68.36
CA THR A 3 -15.28 -0.50 -67.57
C THR A 3 -15.57 -0.36 -66.08
N LYS A 4 -15.88 -1.47 -65.39
CA LYS A 4 -16.06 -1.50 -63.93
C LYS A 4 -14.69 -1.62 -63.25
N LEU A 5 -14.27 -0.63 -62.46
CA LEU A 5 -13.17 -0.77 -61.50
C LEU A 5 -13.67 -1.54 -60.28
N HIS A 6 -13.01 -2.63 -59.96
CA HIS A 6 -13.18 -3.36 -58.70
C HIS A 6 -12.15 -2.85 -57.71
N THR A 7 -12.66 -2.20 -56.67
CA THR A 7 -11.81 -1.78 -55.53
C THR A 7 -11.65 -2.98 -54.58
N LEU A 8 -10.45 -3.46 -54.45
CA LEU A 8 -10.08 -4.53 -53.52
C LEU A 8 -9.78 -3.90 -52.14
N ALA A 9 -10.66 -4.08 -51.19
CA ALA A 9 -10.44 -3.64 -49.80
C ALA A 9 -9.54 -4.68 -49.10
N LEU A 10 -8.30 -4.29 -48.80
CA LEU A 10 -7.40 -5.05 -47.92
C LEU A 10 -7.85 -4.88 -46.44
N LEU A 11 -8.41 -5.92 -45.86
CA LEU A 11 -8.60 -6.03 -44.41
C LEU A 11 -7.23 -6.33 -43.79
N VAL A 12 -6.59 -5.33 -43.20
CA VAL A 12 -5.44 -5.55 -42.31
C VAL A 12 -5.99 -5.96 -40.95
N GLY A 13 -6.05 -7.25 -40.70
CA GLY A 13 -6.34 -7.83 -39.38
C GLY A 13 -5.14 -7.58 -38.45
N ALA A 14 -5.27 -6.63 -37.52
CA ALA A 14 -4.34 -6.48 -36.43
C ALA A 14 -4.48 -7.67 -35.48
N LEU A 15 -3.62 -8.68 -35.63
CA LEU A 15 -3.40 -9.68 -34.57
C LEU A 15 -2.82 -8.95 -33.35
N ALA A 16 -3.65 -8.70 -32.35
CA ALA A 16 -3.18 -8.37 -31.02
C ALA A 16 -2.50 -9.62 -30.42
N LEU A 17 -1.21 -9.72 -30.58
CA LEU A 17 -0.37 -10.64 -29.81
C LEU A 17 -0.45 -10.19 -28.34
N THR A 18 -1.37 -10.78 -27.59
CA THR A 18 -1.32 -10.74 -26.13
C THR A 18 -0.07 -11.48 -25.70
N ALA A 19 1.02 -10.73 -25.54
CA ALA A 19 2.22 -11.25 -24.89
C ALA A 19 1.80 -11.69 -23.48
N CYS A 20 1.66 -12.99 -23.28
CA CYS A 20 1.52 -13.59 -21.96
C CYS A 20 2.85 -13.37 -21.24
N SER A 21 3.01 -12.21 -20.59
CA SER A 21 4.21 -11.91 -19.81
C SER A 21 4.24 -12.93 -18.66
N THR A 22 5.14 -13.90 -18.79
CA THR A 22 5.36 -14.92 -17.77
C THR A 22 6.17 -14.26 -16.65
N TYR A 23 5.48 -13.67 -15.67
CA TYR A 23 6.13 -13.21 -14.44
C TYR A 23 6.85 -14.39 -13.80
N GLN A 24 8.16 -14.25 -13.65
CA GLN A 24 8.99 -15.23 -12.95
C GLN A 24 9.13 -14.87 -11.49
N THR A 25 9.43 -15.87 -10.65
CA THR A 25 9.74 -15.65 -9.23
C THR A 25 10.89 -14.64 -9.09
N PRO A 26 10.72 -13.60 -8.25
CA PRO A 26 11.80 -12.67 -7.92
C PRO A 26 12.77 -13.26 -6.90
N ILE A 27 12.42 -14.38 -6.27
CA ILE A 27 13.24 -14.96 -5.19
C ILE A 27 14.48 -15.59 -5.80
N VAL A 28 15.64 -15.34 -5.20
CA VAL A 28 16.88 -16.03 -5.51
C VAL A 28 16.70 -17.52 -5.13
N ARG A 29 17.15 -18.43 -5.98
CA ARG A 29 17.07 -19.87 -5.70
C ARG A 29 17.70 -20.18 -4.34
N ASP A 30 17.00 -20.96 -3.53
CA ASP A 30 17.41 -21.38 -2.20
C ASP A 30 17.61 -20.23 -1.17
N ALA A 31 17.13 -19.01 -1.50
CA ALA A 31 17.15 -17.90 -0.55
C ALA A 31 16.16 -18.17 0.60
N VAL A 32 16.65 -18.04 1.84
CA VAL A 32 15.85 -18.16 3.05
C VAL A 32 15.67 -16.76 3.66
N PRO A 33 14.45 -16.39 4.06
CA PRO A 33 14.22 -15.14 4.78
C PRO A 33 15.05 -15.10 6.06
N LYS A 34 15.76 -13.98 6.27
CA LYS A 34 16.53 -13.74 7.48
C LYS A 34 15.65 -13.01 8.49
N ASP A 35 15.46 -13.59 9.67
CA ASP A 35 14.87 -12.92 10.81
C ASP A 35 15.93 -12.07 11.54
N HIS A 36 15.67 -10.77 11.66
CA HIS A 36 16.51 -9.82 12.44
C HIS A 36 16.08 -9.74 13.91
N GLY A 37 15.08 -10.53 14.31
CA GLY A 37 14.56 -10.61 15.66
C GLY A 37 13.47 -9.61 15.99
N LEU A 38 13.03 -9.64 17.24
CA LEU A 38 11.97 -8.79 17.80
C LEU A 38 12.54 -7.38 18.08
N ILE A 39 12.67 -6.57 17.04
CA ILE A 39 13.23 -5.20 17.12
C ILE A 39 12.17 -4.10 17.16
N GLY A 40 10.89 -4.48 17.31
CA GLY A 40 9.79 -3.56 17.32
C GLY A 40 9.30 -3.13 15.92
N ALA A 41 9.72 -3.81 14.86
CA ALA A 41 9.31 -3.49 13.49
C ALA A 41 7.83 -3.90 13.26
N GLY A 42 6.90 -3.04 13.70
CA GLY A 42 5.47 -3.31 13.66
C GLY A 42 4.81 -2.92 12.34
N GLU A 43 5.23 -1.79 11.75
CA GLU A 43 4.61 -1.21 10.57
C GLU A 43 5.54 -0.26 9.80
N GLY A 44 5.04 0.25 8.66
CA GLY A 44 5.58 1.35 7.89
C GLY A 44 7.02 1.22 7.42
N PRO A 45 7.53 0.06 6.98
CA PRO A 45 8.91 -0.03 6.55
C PRO A 45 9.14 0.85 5.31
N ALA A 46 10.14 1.71 5.36
CA ALA A 46 10.55 2.59 4.27
C ALA A 46 12.08 2.67 4.18
N TRP A 47 12.61 2.39 3.00
CA TRP A 47 14.06 2.46 2.76
C TRP A 47 14.46 3.81 2.18
N HIS A 48 15.45 4.44 2.79
CA HIS A 48 16.03 5.66 2.28
C HIS A 48 17.49 5.81 2.72
N ASP A 49 18.33 6.24 1.80
CA ASP A 49 19.74 6.60 2.02
C ASP A 49 20.49 5.62 2.94
N GLY A 50 20.53 4.35 2.52
CA GLY A 50 21.26 3.30 3.22
C GLY A 50 20.66 2.86 4.57
N SER A 51 19.45 3.29 4.91
CA SER A 51 18.79 2.96 6.16
C SER A 51 17.35 2.51 5.93
N LEU A 52 16.87 1.62 6.80
CA LEU A 52 15.47 1.25 6.89
C LEU A 52 14.81 2.02 8.05
N TYR A 53 13.69 2.65 7.76
CA TYR A 53 12.83 3.27 8.76
C TYR A 53 11.61 2.38 8.98
N PHE A 54 11.12 2.30 10.22
CA PHE A 54 9.92 1.55 10.58
C PHE A 54 9.32 2.08 11.89
N VAL A 55 8.08 1.71 12.18
CA VAL A 55 7.40 2.13 13.41
C VAL A 55 7.19 0.96 14.37
N ASP A 56 7.30 1.23 15.67
CA ASP A 56 6.99 0.26 16.74
C ASP A 56 5.61 0.52 17.37
N GLY A 57 4.85 1.46 16.83
CA GLY A 57 3.56 1.91 17.31
C GLY A 57 3.63 3.21 18.13
N GLU A 58 4.76 3.52 18.76
CA GLU A 58 4.94 4.75 19.55
C GLU A 58 5.93 5.73 18.90
N ARG A 59 6.87 5.21 18.10
CA ARG A 59 7.91 6.03 17.47
C ARG A 59 8.30 5.51 16.09
N ILE A 60 8.95 6.36 15.33
CA ILE A 60 9.64 6.02 14.10
C ILE A 60 11.09 5.67 14.45
N ASN A 61 11.53 4.49 14.09
CA ASN A 61 12.89 4.01 14.27
C ASN A 61 13.66 4.04 12.96
N ARG A 62 14.98 4.14 13.03
CA ARG A 62 15.91 4.02 11.92
C ARG A 62 16.92 2.91 12.20
N MET A 63 17.03 1.97 11.29
CA MET A 63 18.05 0.92 11.30
C MET A 63 19.11 1.23 10.22
N ASP A 64 20.36 1.35 10.62
CA ASP A 64 21.49 1.59 9.72
C ASP A 64 21.93 0.29 9.00
N ALA A 65 22.88 0.42 8.06
CA ALA A 65 23.41 -0.71 7.30
C ALA A 65 24.13 -1.78 8.16
N ARG A 66 24.49 -1.45 9.40
CA ARG A 66 25.08 -2.38 10.38
C ARG A 66 24.03 -3.09 11.23
N GLY A 67 22.74 -2.79 11.02
CA GLY A 67 21.61 -3.33 11.77
C GLY A 67 21.38 -2.64 13.12
N ARG A 68 22.05 -1.53 13.41
CA ARG A 68 21.84 -0.78 14.65
C ARG A 68 20.59 0.09 14.53
N THR A 69 19.65 -0.10 15.43
CA THR A 69 18.40 0.64 15.52
C THR A 69 18.50 1.81 16.50
N THR A 70 18.01 2.97 16.10
CA THR A 70 17.90 4.20 16.91
C THR A 70 16.54 4.85 16.69
N ALA A 71 16.01 5.55 17.71
CA ALA A 71 14.83 6.39 17.53
C ALA A 71 15.16 7.52 16.55
N PHE A 72 14.28 7.73 15.57
CA PHE A 72 14.37 8.83 14.63
C PHE A 72 13.43 9.97 15.01
N ARG A 73 12.17 9.64 15.39
CA ARG A 73 11.16 10.60 15.78
C ARG A 73 10.17 9.98 16.75
N GLU A 74 9.94 10.64 17.88
CA GLU A 74 8.98 10.23 18.92
C GLU A 74 7.57 10.64 18.50
N THR A 75 6.88 9.80 17.73
CA THR A 75 5.49 10.02 17.31
C THR A 75 4.82 8.71 16.94
N PRO A 76 3.64 8.43 17.51
CA PRO A 76 2.84 7.28 17.11
C PRO A 76 2.43 7.39 15.63
N SER A 77 2.98 6.52 14.81
CA SER A 77 2.77 6.50 13.36
C SER A 77 2.43 5.09 12.89
N ASN A 78 2.04 4.97 11.62
CA ASN A 78 1.81 3.71 10.94
C ASN A 78 2.56 3.71 9.60
N GLY A 79 1.95 4.04 8.48
CA GLY A 79 2.63 4.09 7.18
C GLY A 79 3.69 5.19 7.10
N LEU A 80 4.81 4.87 6.45
CA LEU A 80 5.92 5.77 6.17
C LEU A 80 6.25 5.76 4.66
N LEU A 81 6.65 6.93 4.14
CA LEU A 81 7.10 7.09 2.76
C LEU A 81 8.16 8.19 2.69
N PHE A 82 9.21 7.99 1.90
CA PHE A 82 10.08 9.09 1.48
C PHE A 82 9.58 9.68 0.17
N ASP A 83 9.43 10.99 0.14
CA ASP A 83 9.14 11.71 -1.10
C ASP A 83 10.41 11.82 -1.99
N ARG A 84 10.27 12.43 -3.17
CA ARG A 84 11.36 12.57 -4.13
C ARG A 84 12.51 13.45 -3.64
N ASP A 85 12.22 14.35 -2.69
CA ASP A 85 13.20 15.24 -2.10
C ASP A 85 13.91 14.59 -0.89
N GLY A 86 13.56 13.33 -0.57
CA GLY A 86 14.10 12.58 0.56
C GLY A 86 13.54 13.01 1.90
N ARG A 87 12.34 13.61 1.93
CA ARG A 87 11.64 14.00 3.15
C ARG A 87 10.69 12.87 3.58
N LEU A 88 10.64 12.59 4.89
CA LEU A 88 9.81 11.53 5.42
C LEU A 88 8.36 12.01 5.62
N LEU A 89 7.43 11.32 4.95
CA LEU A 89 6.00 11.42 5.19
C LEU A 89 5.57 10.34 6.17
N ALA A 90 4.60 10.64 7.05
CA ALA A 90 4.08 9.71 8.04
C ALA A 90 2.58 9.87 8.24
N CYS A 91 1.88 8.73 8.32
CA CYS A 91 0.53 8.64 8.85
C CYS A 91 0.58 8.60 10.37
N GLU A 92 0.27 9.69 11.04
CA GLU A 92 0.25 9.79 12.51
C GLU A 92 -1.15 9.43 13.03
N HIS A 93 -1.37 8.14 13.22
CA HIS A 93 -2.70 7.58 13.50
C HIS A 93 -3.33 8.11 14.80
N LYS A 94 -2.57 8.28 15.90
CA LYS A 94 -3.08 8.84 17.16
C LYS A 94 -3.36 10.34 17.05
N ALA A 95 -2.52 11.08 16.35
CA ALA A 95 -2.73 12.50 16.08
C ALA A 95 -3.77 12.76 14.98
N ARG A 96 -4.18 11.72 14.24
CA ARG A 96 -5.20 11.75 13.19
C ARG A 96 -4.83 12.71 12.05
N ARG A 97 -3.57 12.61 11.57
CA ARG A 97 -3.03 13.52 10.55
C ARG A 97 -1.97 12.84 9.68
N VAL A 98 -1.70 13.44 8.52
CA VAL A 98 -0.56 13.11 7.66
C VAL A 98 0.44 14.25 7.75
N THR A 99 1.71 13.92 7.98
CA THR A 99 2.80 14.90 8.18
C THR A 99 3.96 14.64 7.26
N ARG A 100 4.81 15.65 7.11
CA ARG A 100 6.12 15.56 6.47
C ARG A 100 7.19 16.12 7.42
N THR A 101 8.28 15.36 7.60
CA THR A 101 9.48 15.85 8.26
C THR A 101 10.36 16.54 7.22
N GLU A 102 10.58 17.82 7.37
CA GLU A 102 11.40 18.63 6.48
C GLU A 102 12.90 18.37 6.72
N LYS A 103 13.77 18.85 5.82
CA LYS A 103 15.21 18.63 5.91
C LYS A 103 15.87 19.25 7.13
N ASP A 104 15.29 20.30 7.67
CA ASP A 104 15.72 20.96 8.91
C ASP A 104 15.16 20.29 10.17
N GLY A 105 14.40 19.19 10.02
CA GLY A 105 13.75 18.46 11.09
C GLY A 105 12.41 19.04 11.54
N SER A 106 11.96 20.16 10.99
CA SER A 106 10.63 20.70 11.26
C SER A 106 9.53 19.81 10.70
N ILE A 107 8.31 19.93 11.25
CA ILE A 107 7.17 19.10 10.89
C ILE A 107 6.10 19.93 10.20
N THR A 108 5.81 19.61 8.95
CA THR A 108 4.70 20.17 8.20
C THR A 108 3.48 19.23 8.30
N VAL A 109 2.34 19.75 8.76
CA VAL A 109 1.06 19.04 8.69
C VAL A 109 0.49 19.19 7.28
N LEU A 110 0.41 18.10 6.53
CA LEU A 110 -0.10 18.08 5.16
C LEU A 110 -1.63 18.01 5.13
N ALA A 111 -2.22 17.21 6.04
CA ALA A 111 -3.65 17.08 6.20
C ALA A 111 -4.00 16.57 7.62
N ASP A 112 -5.03 17.14 8.23
CA ASP A 112 -5.56 16.74 9.55
C ASP A 112 -7.09 16.74 9.59
N HIS A 113 -7.75 17.33 8.58
CA HIS A 113 -9.20 17.42 8.46
C HIS A 113 -9.67 17.23 7.02
N PHE A 114 -10.88 16.71 6.88
CA PHE A 114 -11.65 16.72 5.65
C PHE A 114 -13.05 17.29 5.91
N GLN A 115 -13.43 18.36 5.17
CA GLN A 115 -14.72 19.06 5.33
C GLN A 115 -15.02 19.48 6.80
N GLY A 116 -14.00 19.91 7.53
CA GLY A 116 -14.12 20.36 8.92
C GLY A 116 -14.07 19.23 9.96
N ASN A 117 -14.11 17.97 9.57
CA ASN A 117 -14.05 16.82 10.46
C ASN A 117 -12.64 16.22 10.48
N ARG A 118 -12.21 15.71 11.63
CA ARG A 118 -10.92 15.04 11.76
C ARG A 118 -10.94 13.66 11.11
N PHE A 119 -9.79 13.23 10.56
CA PHE A 119 -9.61 11.87 10.06
C PHE A 119 -9.85 10.82 11.14
N ASN A 120 -10.12 9.58 10.75
CA ASN A 120 -10.32 8.46 11.69
C ASN A 120 -8.98 8.05 12.32
N SER A 121 -8.07 7.54 11.48
CA SER A 121 -6.77 7.02 11.88
C SER A 121 -5.90 6.79 10.64
N PRO A 122 -5.33 7.84 10.01
CA PRO A 122 -4.51 7.67 8.81
C PRO A 122 -3.54 6.51 8.97
N ASN A 123 -3.57 5.57 7.99
CA ASN A 123 -2.93 4.27 8.14
C ASN A 123 -1.72 4.11 7.19
N ASP A 124 -1.91 4.02 5.90
CA ASP A 124 -0.80 3.88 4.94
C ASP A 124 -0.88 4.93 3.84
N LEU A 125 0.23 5.17 3.14
CA LEU A 125 0.34 6.22 2.14
C LEU A 125 1.28 5.85 0.99
N CYS A 126 0.98 6.42 -0.17
CA CYS A 126 1.86 6.40 -1.33
C CYS A 126 1.84 7.76 -2.05
N ALA A 127 2.77 7.97 -2.97
CA ALA A 127 2.78 9.14 -3.83
C ALA A 127 2.87 8.72 -5.30
N ASP A 128 2.24 9.50 -6.15
CA ASP A 128 2.36 9.32 -7.59
C ASP A 128 3.56 10.08 -8.18
N SER A 129 3.73 9.92 -9.50
CA SER A 129 4.84 10.56 -10.21
C SER A 129 4.72 12.09 -10.30
N GLN A 130 3.62 12.68 -9.89
CA GLN A 130 3.41 14.14 -9.82
C GLN A 130 3.52 14.70 -8.39
N GLY A 131 3.82 13.84 -7.41
CA GLY A 131 3.95 14.21 -6.00
C GLY A 131 2.61 14.35 -5.27
N ARG A 132 1.49 13.91 -5.87
CA ARG A 132 0.21 13.82 -5.16
C ARG A 132 0.28 12.66 -4.19
N ILE A 133 -0.14 12.88 -2.95
CA ILE A 133 -0.07 11.90 -1.87
C ILE A 133 -1.45 11.26 -1.71
N TYR A 134 -1.49 9.94 -1.69
CA TYR A 134 -2.69 9.15 -1.44
C TYR A 134 -2.54 8.45 -0.11
N PHE A 135 -3.59 8.45 0.72
CA PHE A 135 -3.55 7.77 2.00
C PHE A 135 -4.89 7.14 2.34
N THR A 136 -4.86 6.14 3.20
CA THR A 136 -6.02 5.43 3.73
C THR A 136 -6.34 5.92 5.13
N ASP A 137 -7.64 5.99 5.47
CA ASP A 137 -8.11 6.47 6.76
C ASP A 137 -9.14 5.51 7.39
N PRO A 138 -8.73 4.27 7.70
CA PRO A 138 -9.56 3.32 8.40
C PRO A 138 -9.62 3.62 9.91
N ARG A 139 -10.32 2.76 10.65
CA ARG A 139 -10.26 2.72 12.10
C ARG A 139 -10.14 1.28 12.59
N TYR A 140 -8.93 0.87 12.88
CA TYR A 140 -8.65 -0.38 13.61
C TYR A 140 -8.75 -0.12 15.12
N GLY A 141 -9.11 -1.15 15.89
CA GLY A 141 -9.36 -1.02 17.33
C GLY A 141 -10.68 -0.32 17.67
N PRO A 142 -10.78 0.41 18.79
CA PRO A 142 -12.05 1.01 19.26
C PRO A 142 -12.63 1.98 18.23
N ARG A 143 -13.88 1.78 17.84
CA ARG A 143 -14.58 2.54 16.79
C ARG A 143 -15.31 3.76 17.36
N VAL A 144 -14.57 4.60 18.09
CA VAL A 144 -15.10 5.82 18.72
C VAL A 144 -14.48 7.06 18.10
N GLY A 145 -15.21 8.18 18.11
CA GLY A 145 -14.72 9.47 17.61
C GLY A 145 -14.54 9.53 16.09
N MET A 146 -15.24 8.68 15.32
CA MET A 146 -15.29 8.76 13.87
C MET A 146 -16.31 9.81 13.43
N GLU A 147 -15.83 10.85 12.78
CA GLU A 147 -16.61 12.07 12.51
C GLU A 147 -17.07 12.15 11.06
N ILE A 148 -16.24 11.69 10.09
CA ILE A 148 -16.51 11.85 8.66
C ILE A 148 -17.66 10.92 8.24
N ARG A 149 -18.67 11.51 7.61
CA ARG A 149 -19.84 10.80 7.09
C ARG A 149 -20.08 11.17 5.63
N ASP A 150 -20.62 10.21 4.87
CA ASP A 150 -21.10 10.45 3.52
C ASP A 150 -22.51 11.10 3.53
N GLU A 151 -23.01 11.39 2.34
CA GLU A 151 -24.35 11.99 2.14
C GLU A 151 -25.50 11.11 2.66
N LYS A 152 -25.26 9.81 2.80
CA LYS A 152 -26.20 8.83 3.38
C LYS A 152 -26.05 8.68 4.91
N GLY A 153 -25.18 9.48 5.55
CA GLY A 153 -24.88 9.44 6.98
C GLY A 153 -24.01 8.27 7.44
N ARG A 154 -23.47 7.47 6.52
CA ARG A 154 -22.57 6.36 6.84
C ARG A 154 -21.19 6.87 7.22
N ILE A 155 -20.55 6.22 8.19
CA ILE A 155 -19.13 6.47 8.52
C ILE A 155 -18.26 6.18 7.29
N VAL A 156 -17.35 7.10 7.01
CA VAL A 156 -16.39 6.96 5.90
C VAL A 156 -15.07 6.45 6.46
N GLU A 157 -14.72 5.21 6.13
CA GLU A 157 -13.36 4.69 6.17
C GLU A 157 -12.87 4.72 4.72
N GLY A 158 -12.14 5.77 4.34
CA GLY A 158 -11.96 6.11 2.93
C GLY A 158 -10.51 6.15 2.49
N VAL A 159 -10.36 6.37 1.19
CA VAL A 159 -9.09 6.72 0.55
C VAL A 159 -9.13 8.18 0.15
N TYR A 160 -8.11 8.92 0.54
CA TYR A 160 -8.00 10.35 0.29
C TYR A 160 -6.77 10.67 -0.54
N ARG A 161 -6.80 11.84 -1.19
CA ARG A 161 -5.67 12.41 -1.90
C ARG A 161 -5.35 13.80 -1.37
N ILE A 162 -4.07 14.05 -1.12
CA ILE A 162 -3.53 15.37 -0.82
C ILE A 162 -2.84 15.89 -2.08
N THR A 163 -3.22 17.10 -2.50
CA THR A 163 -2.51 17.84 -3.54
C THR A 163 -1.96 19.12 -2.91
N GLU A 164 -0.64 19.19 -2.83
CA GLU A 164 0.01 20.39 -2.31
C GLU A 164 -0.12 21.54 -3.29
N LYS A 165 -0.33 22.74 -2.77
CA LYS A 165 -0.36 23.98 -3.53
C LYS A 165 0.77 24.88 -3.05
N ALA A 166 1.50 25.47 -3.99
CA ALA A 166 2.49 26.47 -3.66
C ALA A 166 1.83 27.63 -2.88
N HIS A 167 2.40 27.94 -1.71
CA HIS A 167 1.96 29.07 -0.86
C HIS A 167 0.50 29.03 -0.37
N ALA A 168 -0.17 27.86 -0.41
CA ALA A 168 -1.54 27.71 0.05
C ALA A 168 -1.72 26.39 0.84
N LYS A 169 -2.83 26.29 1.60
CA LYS A 169 -3.22 25.05 2.27
C LYS A 169 -3.41 23.94 1.24
N SER A 170 -2.91 22.75 1.53
CA SER A 170 -3.10 21.56 0.69
C SER A 170 -4.59 21.28 0.46
N ARG A 171 -4.93 20.82 -0.75
CA ARG A 171 -6.27 20.33 -1.06
C ARG A 171 -6.37 18.85 -0.69
N VAL A 172 -7.40 18.50 0.07
CA VAL A 172 -7.72 17.12 0.40
C VAL A 172 -9.02 16.73 -0.31
N GLU A 173 -9.04 15.56 -0.91
CA GLU A 173 -10.18 15.01 -1.66
C GLU A 173 -10.44 13.57 -1.23
N LEU A 174 -11.70 13.20 -1.01
CA LEU A 174 -12.12 11.81 -0.87
C LEU A 174 -12.18 11.18 -2.27
N LEU A 175 -11.42 10.10 -2.49
CA LEU A 175 -11.41 9.37 -3.75
C LEU A 175 -12.28 8.13 -3.73
N LEU A 176 -12.29 7.39 -2.61
CA LEU A 176 -13.06 6.16 -2.42
C LEU A 176 -13.74 6.21 -1.06
N GLY A 177 -15.02 5.93 -1.05
CA GLY A 177 -15.86 5.88 0.14
C GLY A 177 -16.48 4.51 0.39
N PRO A 178 -17.52 4.43 1.23
CA PRO A 178 -18.13 3.17 1.66
C PRO A 178 -18.77 2.32 0.56
N ASP A 179 -18.97 2.86 -0.63
CA ASP A 179 -19.50 2.11 -1.78
C ASP A 179 -18.37 1.36 -2.53
N GLU A 180 -17.11 1.80 -2.43
CA GLU A 180 -15.97 1.24 -3.13
C GLU A 180 -15.05 0.39 -2.23
N VAL A 181 -14.84 0.81 -0.98
CA VAL A 181 -13.97 0.16 0.00
C VAL A 181 -14.68 -0.03 1.33
N ASN A 182 -14.26 -1.04 2.08
CA ASN A 182 -14.86 -1.36 3.39
C ASN A 182 -14.00 -0.85 4.56
N ARG A 183 -12.70 -1.23 4.56
CA ARG A 183 -11.68 -0.76 5.51
C ARG A 183 -10.33 -0.76 4.82
N PRO A 184 -9.98 0.32 4.11
CA PRO A 184 -8.74 0.39 3.35
C PRO A 184 -7.53 0.44 4.29
N ASN A 185 -6.49 -0.36 3.99
CA ASN A 185 -5.23 -0.44 4.69
C ASN A 185 -4.10 0.00 3.75
N GLY A 186 -3.27 -0.90 3.26
CA GLY A 186 -2.18 -0.59 2.35
C GLY A 186 -2.65 0.05 1.03
N ILE A 187 -1.82 0.91 0.46
CA ILE A 187 -2.15 1.68 -0.75
C ILE A 187 -0.94 1.85 -1.65
N LEU A 188 -1.15 1.76 -2.96
CA LEU A 188 -0.10 1.90 -3.96
C LEU A 188 -0.64 2.52 -5.26
N VAL A 189 0.02 3.56 -5.76
CA VAL A 189 -0.16 4.04 -7.14
C VAL A 189 0.96 3.45 -8.01
N THR A 190 0.62 2.95 -9.20
CA THR A 190 1.63 2.44 -10.14
C THR A 190 2.56 3.54 -10.64
N PRO A 191 3.83 3.24 -10.99
CA PRO A 191 4.80 4.25 -11.43
C PRO A 191 4.37 5.07 -12.65
N ASP A 192 3.50 4.50 -13.51
CA ASP A 192 2.89 5.17 -14.67
C ASP A 192 1.64 5.99 -14.32
N ASN A 193 1.25 6.05 -13.05
CA ASN A 193 0.04 6.70 -12.53
C ASN A 193 -1.28 6.13 -13.09
N HIS A 194 -1.26 4.93 -13.65
CA HIS A 194 -2.44 4.37 -14.32
C HIS A 194 -3.39 3.64 -13.37
N PHE A 195 -2.84 2.98 -12.35
CA PHE A 195 -3.63 2.21 -11.39
C PHE A 195 -3.37 2.61 -9.95
N LEU A 196 -4.44 2.55 -9.15
CA LEU A 196 -4.42 2.60 -7.69
C LEU A 196 -4.78 1.21 -7.16
N TYR A 197 -3.91 0.61 -6.36
CA TYR A 197 -4.19 -0.61 -5.61
C TYR A 197 -4.51 -0.25 -4.16
N VAL A 198 -5.51 -0.91 -3.60
CA VAL A 198 -5.95 -0.73 -2.21
C VAL A 198 -6.13 -2.09 -1.57
N ALA A 199 -5.46 -2.30 -0.46
CA ALA A 199 -5.68 -3.44 0.43
C ALA A 199 -6.94 -3.16 1.27
N ASP A 200 -8.04 -3.86 0.97
CA ASP A 200 -9.31 -3.70 1.68
C ASP A 200 -9.46 -4.84 2.69
N ASN A 201 -9.17 -4.55 3.96
CA ASN A 201 -9.05 -5.56 5.01
C ASN A 201 -9.90 -5.21 6.24
N ASN A 202 -11.15 -5.65 6.22
CA ASN A 202 -12.00 -5.58 7.39
C ASN A 202 -11.98 -6.92 8.14
N ASN A 203 -11.35 -6.95 9.29
CA ASN A 203 -11.12 -8.13 10.11
C ASN A 203 -12.10 -8.28 11.31
N ASN A 204 -13.21 -7.54 11.31
CA ASN A 204 -14.13 -7.47 12.46
C ASN A 204 -15.38 -8.36 12.34
N ASN A 205 -15.56 -9.08 11.23
CA ASN A 205 -16.66 -10.02 11.04
C ASN A 205 -16.34 -11.02 9.91
N HIS A 206 -17.12 -12.12 9.83
CA HIS A 206 -16.88 -13.22 8.89
C HIS A 206 -17.05 -12.83 7.41
N ASP A 207 -18.01 -11.98 7.09
CA ASP A 207 -18.39 -11.63 5.71
C ASP A 207 -17.70 -10.36 5.19
N ALA A 208 -16.72 -9.87 5.92
CA ALA A 208 -16.07 -8.62 5.59
C ALA A 208 -15.07 -8.73 4.44
N ALA A 209 -14.74 -7.61 3.83
CA ALA A 209 -13.77 -7.54 2.74
C ALA A 209 -12.36 -7.91 3.20
N ARG A 210 -11.71 -8.82 2.46
CA ARG A 210 -10.30 -9.23 2.63
C ARG A 210 -9.67 -9.37 1.24
N LYS A 211 -9.59 -8.23 0.52
CA LYS A 211 -9.34 -8.21 -0.92
C LYS A 211 -8.30 -7.19 -1.29
N LEU A 212 -7.45 -7.53 -2.24
CA LEU A 212 -6.69 -6.53 -2.97
C LEU A 212 -7.55 -6.00 -4.11
N LEU A 213 -7.80 -4.71 -4.08
CA LEU A 213 -8.59 -4.00 -5.09
C LEU A 213 -7.67 -3.21 -6.02
N ARG A 214 -8.10 -3.02 -7.26
CA ARG A 214 -7.46 -2.14 -8.22
C ARG A 214 -8.50 -1.20 -8.84
N PHE A 215 -8.12 0.06 -8.96
CA PHE A 215 -8.88 1.12 -9.63
C PHE A 215 -8.05 1.73 -10.76
N THR A 216 -8.70 2.20 -11.81
CA THR A 216 -8.03 2.99 -12.85
C THR A 216 -8.03 4.46 -12.46
N LEU A 217 -6.88 5.12 -12.60
CA LEU A 217 -6.75 6.55 -12.40
C LEU A 217 -6.89 7.32 -13.72
N ASN A 218 -7.51 8.48 -13.65
CA ASN A 218 -7.47 9.50 -14.70
C ASN A 218 -6.14 10.28 -14.61
N ALA A 219 -5.81 11.05 -15.64
CA ALA A 219 -4.56 11.84 -15.68
C ALA A 219 -4.45 12.85 -14.52
N ASP A 220 -5.57 13.37 -14.03
CA ASP A 220 -5.60 14.25 -12.86
C ASP A 220 -5.45 13.50 -11.53
N GLY A 221 -5.33 12.17 -11.54
CA GLY A 221 -5.21 11.30 -10.37
C GLY A 221 -6.53 11.01 -9.65
N SER A 222 -7.66 11.39 -10.22
CA SER A 222 -8.98 10.96 -9.74
C SER A 222 -9.24 9.50 -10.14
N VAL A 223 -10.09 8.81 -9.39
CA VAL A 223 -10.50 7.45 -9.72
C VAL A 223 -11.56 7.46 -10.82
N ARG A 224 -11.39 6.63 -11.87
CA ARG A 224 -12.40 6.42 -12.89
C ARG A 224 -13.59 5.66 -12.29
N PRO A 225 -14.81 6.21 -12.36
CA PRO A 225 -16.01 5.52 -11.88
C PRO A 225 -16.19 4.14 -12.53
N GLY A 226 -16.63 3.15 -11.74
CA GLY A 226 -16.89 1.79 -12.22
C GLY A 226 -15.65 0.97 -12.59
N SER A 227 -14.46 1.48 -12.34
CA SER A 227 -13.19 0.79 -12.68
C SER A 227 -12.73 -0.22 -11.63
N ARG A 228 -13.41 -0.35 -10.49
CA ARG A 228 -13.07 -1.27 -9.40
C ARG A 228 -12.95 -2.70 -9.90
N ARG A 229 -11.85 -3.37 -9.56
CA ARG A 229 -11.60 -4.80 -9.81
C ARG A 229 -11.02 -5.46 -8.58
N VAL A 230 -11.51 -6.66 -8.27
CA VAL A 230 -10.88 -7.54 -7.27
C VAL A 230 -9.70 -8.23 -7.94
N ILE A 231 -8.51 -8.05 -7.39
CA ILE A 231 -7.27 -8.62 -7.92
C ILE A 231 -6.94 -9.94 -7.21
N PHE A 232 -7.10 -9.98 -5.88
CA PHE A 232 -6.91 -11.19 -5.09
C PHE A 232 -7.87 -11.17 -3.89
N ASP A 233 -8.31 -12.35 -3.46
CA ASP A 233 -9.27 -12.50 -2.37
C ASP A 233 -8.75 -13.56 -1.38
N TRP A 234 -8.42 -13.13 -0.15
CA TRP A 234 -7.95 -14.00 0.94
C TRP A 234 -9.09 -14.73 1.65
N ARG A 235 -10.32 -14.56 1.17
CA ARG A 235 -11.52 -15.26 1.66
C ARG A 235 -11.79 -15.01 3.14
N ASP A 236 -11.72 -16.10 3.93
CA ASP A 236 -11.95 -16.16 5.37
C ASP A 236 -10.65 -16.05 6.19
N SER A 237 -9.50 -15.85 5.55
CA SER A 237 -8.24 -15.58 6.24
C SER A 237 -7.99 -14.08 6.40
N ARG A 238 -6.99 -13.70 7.19
CA ARG A 238 -6.57 -12.31 7.30
C ARG A 238 -6.24 -11.74 5.93
N GLY A 239 -6.89 -10.64 5.59
CA GLY A 239 -6.74 -9.97 4.31
C GLY A 239 -5.41 -9.22 4.15
N PRO A 240 -5.26 -8.50 3.02
CA PRO A 240 -4.04 -7.77 2.71
C PRO A 240 -3.89 -6.57 3.64
N ASP A 241 -2.63 -6.29 4.00
CA ASP A 241 -2.21 -5.14 4.80
C ASP A 241 -1.34 -4.22 3.94
N GLY A 242 -0.08 -4.01 4.23
CA GLY A 242 0.81 -3.19 3.40
C GLY A 242 1.23 -3.86 2.10
N LEU A 243 1.53 -3.05 1.07
CA LEU A 243 1.97 -3.56 -0.23
C LEU A 243 2.98 -2.65 -0.91
N LYS A 244 3.82 -3.24 -1.76
CA LYS A 244 4.78 -2.53 -2.62
C LYS A 244 4.81 -3.17 -4.03
N MET A 245 5.38 -2.46 -4.99
CA MET A 245 5.58 -2.94 -6.36
C MET A 245 7.06 -2.80 -6.74
N ASP A 246 7.59 -3.81 -7.43
CA ASP A 246 8.96 -3.74 -7.97
C ASP A 246 8.99 -3.16 -9.40
N GLY A 247 10.21 -2.97 -9.91
CA GLY A 247 10.42 -2.43 -11.25
C GLY A 247 9.91 -3.31 -12.40
N ALA A 248 9.61 -4.59 -12.14
CA ALA A 248 8.98 -5.51 -13.09
C ALA A 248 7.45 -5.52 -12.98
N GLY A 249 6.86 -4.71 -12.08
CA GLY A 249 5.42 -4.61 -11.87
C GLY A 249 4.83 -5.71 -10.98
N ARG A 250 5.66 -6.53 -10.31
CA ARG A 250 5.17 -7.53 -9.35
C ARG A 250 4.76 -6.85 -8.05
N LEU A 251 3.62 -7.27 -7.51
CA LEU A 251 3.10 -6.77 -6.24
C LEU A 251 3.59 -7.67 -5.10
N TYR A 252 4.10 -7.07 -4.05
CA TYR A 252 4.45 -7.71 -2.78
C TYR A 252 3.41 -7.29 -1.77
N VAL A 253 2.61 -8.23 -1.29
CA VAL A 253 1.44 -7.95 -0.45
C VAL A 253 1.55 -8.73 0.85
N CYS A 254 1.66 -8.05 1.97
CA CYS A 254 1.63 -8.67 3.29
C CYS A 254 0.21 -9.04 3.66
N ALA A 255 -0.01 -10.29 4.07
CA ALA A 255 -1.35 -10.81 4.38
C ALA A 255 -1.26 -12.14 5.12
N GLY A 256 -2.43 -12.70 5.45
CA GLY A 256 -2.56 -14.03 6.05
C GLY A 256 -2.20 -14.06 7.53
N ARG A 257 -2.41 -15.23 8.14
CA ARG A 257 -2.07 -15.47 9.54
C ARG A 257 -1.76 -16.94 9.82
N ASN A 258 -0.99 -17.20 10.86
CA ASN A 258 -0.58 -18.54 11.25
C ASN A 258 -1.49 -19.15 12.32
N GLU A 259 -2.06 -18.31 13.19
CA GLU A 259 -3.00 -18.71 14.24
C GLU A 259 -4.41 -18.17 13.92
N PRO A 260 -5.48 -18.97 14.04
CA PRO A 260 -6.85 -18.51 13.78
C PRO A 260 -7.33 -17.58 14.89
N ASN A 261 -8.33 -16.75 14.57
CA ASN A 261 -9.09 -16.00 15.56
C ASN A 261 -10.60 -16.17 15.33
N GLU A 262 -11.42 -15.36 16.02
CA GLU A 262 -12.88 -15.43 15.93
C GLU A 262 -13.39 -15.28 14.47
N TYR A 263 -12.74 -14.44 13.66
CA TYR A 263 -13.23 -14.07 12.32
C TYR A 263 -12.38 -14.58 11.17
N GLU A 264 -11.18 -15.12 11.46
CA GLU A 264 -10.18 -15.40 10.44
C GLU A 264 -9.55 -16.78 10.60
N THR A 265 -9.46 -17.50 9.49
CA THR A 265 -8.81 -18.81 9.40
C THR A 265 -7.33 -18.69 9.04
N THR A 266 -6.63 -19.82 9.03
CA THR A 266 -5.23 -19.95 8.61
C THR A 266 -5.06 -20.57 7.22
N ARG A 267 -6.09 -20.51 6.38
CA ARG A 267 -6.04 -21.02 4.99
C ARG A 267 -4.94 -20.35 4.19
N PHE A 268 -4.79 -19.05 4.36
CA PHE A 268 -3.68 -18.25 3.86
C PHE A 268 -2.75 -17.92 5.01
N LYS A 269 -1.52 -18.45 4.97
CA LYS A 269 -0.51 -18.26 6.02
C LYS A 269 0.06 -16.84 6.03
N ALA A 270 0.57 -16.40 7.19
CA ALA A 270 1.24 -15.12 7.33
C ALA A 270 2.49 -15.03 6.46
N GLY A 271 2.62 -13.95 5.71
CA GLY A 271 3.77 -13.70 4.87
C GLY A 271 3.54 -12.65 3.79
N CYS A 272 4.49 -12.57 2.88
CA CYS A 272 4.41 -11.70 1.72
C CYS A 272 4.05 -12.52 0.47
N TYR A 273 2.91 -12.21 -0.12
CA TYR A 273 2.41 -12.79 -1.36
C TYR A 273 2.94 -12.00 -2.55
N VAL A 274 3.68 -12.65 -3.44
CA VAL A 274 4.15 -12.04 -4.68
C VAL A 274 3.13 -12.30 -5.78
N LEU A 275 2.48 -11.25 -6.25
CA LEU A 275 1.41 -11.32 -7.23
C LEU A 275 1.80 -10.64 -8.54
N SER A 276 1.28 -11.13 -9.66
CA SER A 276 1.26 -10.33 -10.89
C SER A 276 0.27 -9.16 -10.74
N PRO A 277 0.34 -8.11 -11.57
CA PRO A 277 -0.62 -7.00 -11.56
C PRO A 277 -2.08 -7.43 -11.76
N GLY A 278 -2.30 -8.62 -12.34
CA GLY A 278 -3.61 -9.22 -12.54
C GLY A 278 -4.04 -10.21 -11.46
N GLY A 279 -3.24 -10.39 -10.38
CA GLY A 279 -3.59 -11.20 -9.22
C GLY A 279 -3.16 -12.68 -9.28
N ARG A 280 -2.41 -13.11 -10.30
CA ARG A 280 -1.84 -14.47 -10.29
C ARG A 280 -0.75 -14.55 -9.22
N LEU A 281 -0.87 -15.52 -8.31
CA LEU A 281 0.19 -15.81 -7.34
C LEU A 281 1.44 -16.31 -8.08
N ILE A 282 2.57 -15.65 -7.85
CA ILE A 282 3.88 -15.97 -8.43
C ILE A 282 4.70 -16.72 -7.40
N ASP A 283 4.69 -16.22 -6.14
CA ASP A 283 5.49 -16.75 -5.05
C ASP A 283 4.90 -16.39 -3.69
N PHE A 284 5.40 -17.01 -2.61
CA PHE A 284 5.01 -16.74 -1.24
C PHE A 284 6.21 -16.81 -0.31
N ILE A 285 6.42 -15.79 0.48
CA ILE A 285 7.50 -15.67 1.46
C ILE A 285 6.86 -15.75 2.84
N ALA A 286 6.98 -16.91 3.48
CA ALA A 286 6.42 -17.12 4.82
C ALA A 286 7.17 -16.31 5.88
N THR A 287 6.43 -15.83 6.88
CA THR A 287 6.98 -15.20 8.08
C THR A 287 6.39 -15.82 9.34
N THR A 288 7.16 -15.77 10.43
CA THR A 288 6.75 -16.16 11.79
C THR A 288 7.31 -15.12 12.77
N PRO A 289 6.65 -14.81 13.88
CA PRO A 289 5.25 -15.13 14.22
C PRO A 289 4.23 -14.34 13.41
N ASP A 290 2.98 -14.40 13.80
CA ASP A 290 1.91 -13.56 13.26
C ASP A 290 2.08 -12.09 13.65
N GLU A 291 1.66 -11.17 12.87
CA GLU A 291 1.03 -11.10 11.55
C GLU A 291 1.99 -10.40 10.60
N ALA A 292 2.00 -10.77 9.29
CA ALA A 292 2.71 -9.97 8.29
C ALA A 292 1.91 -8.68 8.03
N THR A 293 2.52 -7.53 8.31
CA THR A 293 1.84 -6.22 8.27
C THR A 293 2.22 -5.39 7.06
N ASN A 294 3.51 -5.20 6.77
CA ASN A 294 3.92 -4.34 5.66
C ASN A 294 5.27 -4.80 5.08
N CYS A 295 5.68 -4.22 3.95
CA CYS A 295 6.97 -4.51 3.34
C CYS A 295 7.60 -3.27 2.70
N ALA A 296 8.91 -3.35 2.45
CA ALA A 296 9.67 -2.35 1.70
C ALA A 296 10.69 -3.01 0.78
N LEU A 297 10.91 -2.40 -0.38
CA LEU A 297 12.03 -2.73 -1.25
C LEU A 297 13.20 -1.78 -0.95
N GLY A 298 14.33 -2.32 -0.58
CA GLY A 298 15.50 -1.56 -0.16
C GLY A 298 16.81 -2.23 -0.56
N GLY A 299 17.89 -1.84 0.13
CA GLY A 299 19.25 -2.17 -0.28
C GLY A 299 19.77 -1.19 -1.34
N VAL A 300 21.08 -1.20 -1.61
CA VAL A 300 21.73 -0.29 -2.55
C VAL A 300 21.14 -0.41 -3.96
N ASP A 301 20.75 -1.63 -4.35
CA ASP A 301 20.21 -1.97 -5.65
C ASP A 301 18.67 -2.17 -5.66
N LYS A 302 18.01 -1.91 -4.53
CA LYS A 302 16.57 -2.19 -4.29
C LYS A 302 16.18 -3.67 -4.45
N ARG A 303 17.13 -4.58 -4.27
CA ARG A 303 16.95 -6.03 -4.34
C ARG A 303 16.86 -6.71 -2.97
N THR A 304 16.60 -5.95 -1.93
CA THR A 304 16.28 -6.51 -0.61
C THR A 304 14.82 -6.22 -0.30
N LEU A 305 14.05 -7.28 -0.09
CA LEU A 305 12.70 -7.16 0.46
C LEU A 305 12.81 -7.19 1.98
N TYR A 306 12.27 -6.18 2.65
CA TYR A 306 12.06 -6.15 4.08
C TYR A 306 10.58 -6.40 4.38
N ILE A 307 10.27 -7.18 5.42
CA ILE A 307 8.90 -7.50 5.83
C ILE A 307 8.79 -7.28 7.34
N THR A 308 7.77 -6.56 7.78
CA THR A 308 7.39 -6.46 9.18
C THR A 308 6.35 -7.53 9.51
N SER A 309 6.58 -8.30 10.58
CA SER A 309 5.68 -9.38 10.99
C SER A 309 5.83 -9.66 12.49
N GLY A 310 4.74 -9.52 13.26
CA GLY A 310 4.74 -9.76 14.70
C GLY A 310 5.78 -8.94 15.47
N LYS A 311 6.08 -7.70 15.02
CA LYS A 311 7.16 -6.83 15.51
C LYS A 311 8.58 -7.34 15.23
N HIS A 312 8.73 -8.42 14.49
CA HIS A 312 10.00 -8.85 13.89
C HIS A 312 10.23 -8.13 12.57
N LEU A 313 11.49 -7.97 12.21
CA LEU A 313 11.91 -7.57 10.88
C LEU A 313 12.47 -8.78 10.14
N TRP A 314 11.98 -9.03 8.95
CA TRP A 314 12.51 -10.04 8.04
C TRP A 314 13.16 -9.38 6.83
N SER A 315 14.16 -10.02 6.25
CA SER A 315 14.72 -9.60 4.96
C SER A 315 15.01 -10.78 4.04
N LEU A 316 14.87 -10.55 2.73
CA LEU A 316 15.14 -11.53 1.69
C LEU A 316 15.77 -10.86 0.48
N SER A 317 16.83 -11.48 -0.07
CA SER A 317 17.44 -11.03 -1.33
C SER A 317 16.59 -11.43 -2.52
N LEU A 318 16.36 -10.48 -3.44
CA LEU A 318 15.68 -10.68 -4.71
C LEU A 318 16.67 -10.74 -5.87
N LYS A 319 16.22 -11.30 -7.03
CA LYS A 319 16.98 -11.37 -8.29
C LYS A 319 17.19 -10.01 -8.92
#